data_66f490a95e1938a830efb0ca7a4a1d27
#
_entry.id   66f490a95e1938a830efb0ca7a4a1d27
#
_cell.length_a   1.000
_cell.length_b   1.000
_cell.length_c   1.000
_cell.angle_alpha   90.00
_cell.angle_beta   90.00
_cell.angle_gamma   90.00
#
_symmetry.space_group_name_H-M   'P 1'
#
loop_
_entity.id
_entity.type
_entity.pdbx_description
1 polymer ?
#
loop_
_entity_poly.entity_id
_entity_poly.type
_entity_poly.pdbx_seq_one_letter_code
_entity_poly.pdbx_strand_id
1 'polypeptide(L)'
;MLSLTVYTEINTLLFPQVVTTNADSDTLFYRPKRSGTGATIPGIRSKLFGLLDLSLEYRSVKGSYVPQFFDQSYDLNRVISASQGNETSIKTKDMAIFEGYDNDWTSSGVYGSASMNLFDLVKFNASYASMTADTIEYNSFNAVINVNTDNIPKLSVANAFYRRNNDKDPFDFDNPSENTIMGYRVGYEMSKGVSLIWEYSEFYRDNGSGELEPVKQTKVET
;
A
#
# COMPACT_ATOMS: atom_id res chain seq x y z
N MET A 1 -6.95 28.34 12.68
CA MET A 1 -6.50 29.02 11.44
C MET A 1 -6.81 28.10 10.27
N LEU A 2 -7.34 28.61 9.17
CA LEU A 2 -7.57 27.87 7.93
C LEU A 2 -6.41 28.16 6.98
N SER A 3 -5.82 27.14 6.40
CA SER A 3 -4.86 27.29 5.30
C SER A 3 -5.36 26.49 4.10
N LEU A 4 -5.12 27.01 2.90
CA LEU A 4 -5.43 26.34 1.64
C LEU A 4 -4.21 26.40 0.74
N THR A 5 -3.83 25.27 0.19
CA THR A 5 -2.69 25.15 -0.74
C THR A 5 -3.15 24.39 -1.97
N VAL A 6 -2.87 24.94 -3.15
CA VAL A 6 -3.04 24.25 -4.44
C VAL A 6 -1.66 23.83 -4.92
N TYR A 7 -1.54 22.61 -5.41
CA TYR A 7 -0.27 22.05 -5.85
C TYR A 7 -0.42 21.12 -7.06
N THR A 8 0.70 20.82 -7.67
CA THR A 8 0.84 19.85 -8.75
C THR A 8 2.07 19.00 -8.47
N GLU A 9 1.97 17.70 -8.73
CA GLU A 9 3.09 16.77 -8.54
C GLU A 9 3.17 15.82 -9.73
N ILE A 10 4.38 15.51 -10.15
CA ILE A 10 4.67 14.54 -11.22
C ILE A 10 5.75 13.60 -10.72
N ASN A 11 5.47 12.30 -10.80
CA ASN A 11 6.37 11.24 -10.37
C ASN A 11 6.60 10.26 -11.52
N THR A 12 7.80 9.71 -11.58
CA THR A 12 8.14 8.68 -12.58
C THR A 12 8.75 7.47 -11.89
N LEU A 13 8.25 6.28 -12.25
CA LEU A 13 8.81 5.00 -11.83
C LEU A 13 9.54 4.38 -13.02
N LEU A 14 10.79 4.00 -12.80
CA LEU A 14 11.66 3.44 -13.84
C LEU A 14 12.05 2.01 -13.46
N PHE A 15 11.78 1.06 -14.34
CA PHE A 15 12.24 -0.31 -14.23
C PHE A 15 13.34 -0.55 -15.26
N PRO A 16 14.60 -0.75 -14.84
CA PRO A 16 15.70 -0.98 -15.76
C PRO A 16 15.54 -2.33 -16.47
N GLN A 17 16.12 -2.43 -17.64
CA GLN A 17 16.30 -3.72 -18.31
C GLN A 17 17.15 -4.64 -17.44
N VAL A 18 16.73 -5.90 -17.32
CA VAL A 18 17.50 -6.94 -16.64
C VAL A 18 17.67 -8.11 -17.62
N VAL A 19 18.92 -8.55 -17.78
CA VAL A 19 19.28 -9.74 -18.58
C VAL A 19 20.13 -10.62 -17.71
N THR A 20 19.73 -11.86 -17.54
CA THR A 20 20.54 -12.90 -16.86
C THR A 20 20.90 -13.95 -17.87
N THR A 21 22.18 -14.23 -18.01
CA THR A 21 22.71 -15.24 -18.93
C THR A 21 23.42 -16.34 -18.13
N ASN A 22 23.47 -17.56 -18.69
CA ASN A 22 24.32 -18.64 -18.19
C ASN A 22 25.79 -18.43 -18.63
N ALA A 23 26.68 -19.36 -18.27
CA ALA A 23 28.08 -19.32 -18.64
C ALA A 23 28.30 -19.42 -20.18
N ASP A 24 27.35 -19.99 -20.91
CA ASP A 24 27.40 -20.18 -22.37
C ASP A 24 26.73 -18.97 -23.09
N SER A 25 26.40 -17.89 -22.37
CA SER A 25 25.76 -16.68 -22.87
C SER A 25 24.30 -16.85 -23.35
N ASP A 26 23.66 -17.98 -23.03
CA ASP A 26 22.21 -18.13 -23.26
C ASP A 26 21.43 -17.29 -22.25
N THR A 27 20.38 -16.61 -22.75
CA THR A 27 19.51 -15.80 -21.91
C THR A 27 18.61 -16.68 -21.06
N LEU A 28 18.83 -16.71 -19.75
CA LEU A 28 17.99 -17.40 -18.77
C LEU A 28 16.78 -16.60 -18.36
N PHE A 29 16.94 -15.26 -18.32
CA PHE A 29 15.88 -14.34 -17.92
C PHE A 29 16.06 -13.02 -18.66
N TYR A 30 14.96 -12.48 -19.16
CA TYR A 30 14.93 -11.18 -19.81
C TYR A 30 13.74 -10.36 -19.28
N ARG A 31 14.01 -9.14 -18.85
CA ARG A 31 13.01 -8.14 -18.49
C ARG A 31 13.28 -6.86 -19.26
N PRO A 32 12.38 -6.41 -20.14
CA PRO A 32 12.57 -5.17 -20.87
C PRO A 32 12.54 -3.96 -19.95
N LYS A 33 13.14 -2.87 -20.38
CA LYS A 33 13.00 -1.57 -19.71
C LYS A 33 11.55 -1.11 -19.81
N ARG A 34 10.98 -0.67 -18.69
CA ARG A 34 9.65 -0.05 -18.62
C ARG A 34 9.68 1.21 -17.78
N SER A 35 8.69 2.06 -17.98
CA SER A 35 8.51 3.26 -17.19
C SER A 35 7.03 3.59 -17.07
N GLY A 36 6.72 4.33 -16.02
CA GLY A 36 5.38 4.88 -15.85
C GLY A 36 5.44 6.22 -15.15
N THR A 37 4.47 7.06 -15.40
CA THR A 37 4.36 8.41 -14.84
C THR A 37 3.03 8.56 -14.13
N GLY A 38 3.07 9.11 -12.91
CA GLY A 38 1.92 9.55 -12.17
C GLY A 38 1.92 11.07 -12.04
N ALA A 39 0.77 11.69 -12.22
CA ALA A 39 0.59 13.12 -12.04
C ALA A 39 -0.61 13.42 -11.15
N THR A 40 -0.46 14.41 -10.29
CA THR A 40 -1.53 15.03 -9.50
C THR A 40 -1.76 16.44 -10.05
N ILE A 41 -2.90 16.68 -10.71
CA ILE A 41 -3.23 17.97 -11.35
C ILE A 41 -4.75 18.17 -11.40
N PRO A 42 -5.36 19.04 -10.55
CA PRO A 42 -4.78 19.72 -9.40
C PRO A 42 -4.77 18.88 -8.13
N GLY A 43 -3.94 19.26 -7.18
CA GLY A 43 -4.03 18.85 -5.78
C GLY A 43 -4.42 20.06 -4.91
N ILE A 44 -5.31 19.84 -3.94
CA ILE A 44 -5.74 20.83 -2.96
C ILE A 44 -5.50 20.25 -1.58
N ARG A 45 -4.82 21.00 -0.73
CA ARG A 45 -4.63 20.66 0.68
C ARG A 45 -5.16 21.78 1.56
N SER A 46 -5.85 21.40 2.62
CA SER A 46 -6.38 22.34 3.61
C SER A 46 -6.05 21.88 5.02
N LYS A 47 -5.65 22.80 5.86
CA LYS A 47 -5.49 22.58 7.29
C LYS A 47 -6.57 23.34 8.05
N LEU A 48 -7.38 22.60 8.81
CA LEU A 48 -8.50 23.13 9.57
C LEU A 48 -8.18 23.11 11.07
N PHE A 49 -8.30 24.26 11.70
CA PHE A 49 -8.14 24.46 13.16
C PHE A 49 -6.82 23.97 13.74
N GLY A 50 -5.79 23.71 12.91
CA GLY A 50 -4.53 23.12 13.34
C GLY A 50 -4.59 21.63 13.69
N LEU A 51 -5.77 21.01 13.58
CA LEU A 51 -6.08 19.65 14.03
C LEU A 51 -6.29 18.68 12.87
N LEU A 52 -6.95 19.13 11.79
CA LEU A 52 -7.37 18.31 10.68
C LEU A 52 -6.70 18.77 9.38
N ASP A 53 -5.92 17.89 8.78
CA ASP A 53 -5.32 18.07 7.47
C ASP A 53 -6.12 17.25 6.45
N LEU A 54 -6.61 17.90 5.40
CA LEU A 54 -7.36 17.30 4.31
C LEU A 54 -6.63 17.49 3.00
N SER A 55 -6.66 16.51 2.13
CA SER A 55 -6.25 16.66 0.73
C SER A 55 -7.27 16.06 -0.22
N LEU A 56 -7.38 16.68 -1.39
CA LEU A 56 -8.13 16.18 -2.53
C LEU A 56 -7.28 16.37 -3.79
N GLU A 57 -7.16 15.32 -4.58
CA GLU A 57 -6.30 15.29 -5.74
C GLU A 57 -7.02 14.64 -6.92
N TYR A 58 -6.85 15.22 -8.09
CA TYR A 58 -7.09 14.49 -9.32
C TYR A 58 -5.78 13.87 -9.79
N ARG A 59 -5.79 12.55 -9.94
CA ARG A 59 -4.61 11.75 -10.32
C ARG A 59 -4.76 11.20 -11.71
N SER A 60 -3.66 11.20 -12.45
CA SER A 60 -3.54 10.55 -13.75
C SER A 60 -2.29 9.69 -13.75
N VAL A 61 -2.41 8.48 -14.25
CA VAL A 61 -1.32 7.49 -14.30
C VAL A 61 -1.18 7.01 -15.74
N LYS A 62 0.05 6.84 -16.19
CA LYS A 62 0.38 6.29 -17.49
C LYS A 62 1.50 5.26 -17.38
N GLY A 63 1.35 4.15 -18.11
CA GLY A 63 2.35 3.08 -18.17
C GLY A 63 2.46 2.31 -16.86
N SER A 64 3.61 1.77 -16.58
CA SER A 64 3.88 0.92 -15.41
C SER A 64 4.08 1.72 -14.12
N TYR A 65 3.30 2.76 -13.87
CA TYR A 65 3.33 3.53 -12.63
C TYR A 65 2.26 3.01 -11.67
N VAL A 66 2.67 2.66 -10.46
CA VAL A 66 1.76 2.29 -9.37
C VAL A 66 1.94 3.28 -8.24
N PRO A 67 0.91 4.05 -7.88
CA PRO A 67 0.96 4.91 -6.71
C PRO A 67 1.27 4.08 -5.45
N GLN A 68 2.15 4.61 -4.58
CA GLN A 68 2.53 3.93 -3.33
C GLN A 68 3.11 2.52 -3.55
N PHE A 69 3.88 2.31 -4.62
CA PHE A 69 4.51 1.02 -4.93
C PHE A 69 5.31 0.46 -3.74
N PHE A 70 6.07 1.31 -3.06
CA PHE A 70 6.80 1.01 -1.83
C PHE A 70 5.99 1.42 -0.60
N ASP A 71 4.85 0.80 -0.39
CA ASP A 71 4.05 1.01 0.81
C ASP A 71 4.51 0.12 1.98
N GLN A 72 3.86 0.24 3.13
CA GLN A 72 4.20 -0.58 4.32
C GLN A 72 3.92 -2.08 4.12
N SER A 73 3.11 -2.46 3.14
CA SER A 73 2.84 -3.85 2.78
C SER A 73 3.83 -4.40 1.73
N TYR A 74 4.75 -3.56 1.24
CA TYR A 74 5.69 -3.94 0.19
C TYR A 74 6.47 -5.21 0.55
N ASP A 75 6.99 -5.32 1.76
CA ASP A 75 7.77 -6.48 2.19
C ASP A 75 6.94 -7.76 2.25
N LEU A 76 5.64 -7.66 2.57
CA LEU A 76 4.72 -8.79 2.58
C LEU A 76 4.34 -9.24 1.16
N ASN A 77 4.22 -8.29 0.24
CA ASN A 77 3.77 -8.51 -1.12
C ASN A 77 4.93 -8.51 -2.14
N ARG A 78 6.17 -8.38 -1.69
CA ARG A 78 7.35 -8.33 -2.54
C ARG A 78 7.51 -9.59 -3.38
N VAL A 79 7.12 -10.72 -2.82
CA VAL A 79 7.13 -12.03 -3.48
C VAL A 79 5.76 -12.64 -3.33
N ILE A 80 5.15 -12.97 -4.46
CA ILE A 80 3.83 -13.60 -4.54
C ILE A 80 3.99 -14.99 -5.17
N SER A 81 3.31 -15.97 -4.62
CA SER A 81 3.16 -17.27 -5.29
C SER A 81 1.92 -17.21 -6.19
N ALA A 82 2.10 -17.38 -7.48
CA ALA A 82 1.01 -17.49 -8.42
C ALA A 82 0.88 -18.96 -8.84
N SER A 83 -0.30 -19.54 -8.61
CA SER A 83 -0.61 -20.90 -9.05
C SER A 83 -1.36 -20.83 -10.39
N GLN A 84 -0.84 -21.52 -11.40
CA GLN A 84 -1.48 -21.65 -12.70
C GLN A 84 -1.60 -23.15 -13.02
N GLY A 85 -2.77 -23.72 -12.75
CA GLY A 85 -2.98 -25.17 -12.81
C GLY A 85 -2.16 -25.88 -11.73
N ASN A 86 -1.35 -26.89 -12.10
CA ASN A 86 -0.50 -27.64 -11.19
C ASN A 86 0.89 -27.02 -10.97
N GLU A 87 1.19 -25.89 -11.58
CA GLU A 87 2.47 -25.21 -11.45
C GLU A 87 2.34 -23.99 -10.52
N THR A 88 3.18 -23.93 -9.50
CA THR A 88 3.32 -22.77 -8.64
C THR A 88 4.55 -21.98 -9.07
N SER A 89 4.36 -20.77 -9.57
CA SER A 89 5.45 -19.86 -9.90
C SER A 89 5.58 -18.78 -8.82
N ILE A 90 6.81 -18.44 -8.50
CA ILE A 90 7.11 -17.32 -7.59
C ILE A 90 7.30 -16.08 -8.46
N LYS A 91 6.48 -15.05 -8.25
CA LYS A 91 6.58 -13.77 -8.93
C LYS A 91 6.91 -12.66 -7.95
N THR A 92 7.71 -11.71 -8.37
CA THR A 92 7.93 -10.49 -7.59
C THR A 92 6.85 -9.45 -7.92
N LYS A 93 6.61 -8.51 -7.01
CA LYS A 93 5.62 -7.43 -7.19
C LYS A 93 5.85 -6.64 -8.48
N ASP A 94 7.10 -6.37 -8.83
CA ASP A 94 7.46 -5.72 -10.09
C ASP A 94 7.16 -6.60 -11.32
N MET A 95 7.34 -7.91 -11.25
CA MET A 95 6.95 -8.81 -12.34
C MET A 95 5.44 -8.84 -12.55
N ALA A 96 4.66 -8.87 -11.49
CA ALA A 96 3.19 -8.80 -11.58
C ALA A 96 2.71 -7.51 -12.27
N ILE A 97 3.37 -6.38 -12.02
CA ILE A 97 3.10 -5.11 -12.71
C ILE A 97 3.49 -5.20 -14.19
N PHE A 98 4.62 -5.86 -14.51
CA PHE A 98 5.03 -6.05 -15.91
C PHE A 98 4.06 -6.89 -16.73
N GLU A 99 3.37 -7.82 -16.10
CA GLU A 99 2.35 -8.64 -16.77
C GLU A 99 1.00 -7.94 -16.88
N GLY A 100 0.67 -7.06 -15.91
CA GLY A 100 -0.63 -6.37 -15.82
C GLY A 100 -0.71 -5.03 -16.54
N TYR A 101 0.41 -4.34 -16.75
CA TYR A 101 0.45 -2.98 -17.30
C TYR A 101 1.45 -2.88 -18.43
N ASP A 102 1.02 -2.45 -19.60
CA ASP A 102 1.91 -2.07 -20.70
C ASP A 102 2.21 -0.56 -20.67
N ASN A 103 3.03 -0.10 -21.63
CA ASN A 103 3.42 1.31 -21.69
C ASN A 103 2.27 2.26 -22.08
N ASP A 104 1.20 1.73 -22.65
CA ASP A 104 0.05 2.52 -23.11
C ASP A 104 -1.12 2.49 -22.13
N TRP A 105 -1.00 1.70 -21.04
CA TRP A 105 -2.00 1.67 -20.00
C TRP A 105 -2.16 3.04 -19.35
N THR A 106 -3.40 3.49 -19.20
CA THR A 106 -3.73 4.77 -18.58
C THR A 106 -4.84 4.61 -17.55
N SER A 107 -4.76 5.36 -16.50
CA SER A 107 -5.79 5.41 -15.46
C SER A 107 -5.89 6.82 -14.92
N SER A 108 -7.09 7.23 -14.54
CA SER A 108 -7.29 8.52 -13.87
C SER A 108 -8.41 8.44 -12.85
N GLY A 109 -8.42 9.36 -11.90
CA GLY A 109 -9.43 9.38 -10.86
C GLY A 109 -9.16 10.38 -9.77
N VAL A 110 -9.85 10.20 -8.66
CA VAL A 110 -9.77 11.09 -7.51
C VAL A 110 -9.12 10.35 -6.33
N TYR A 111 -8.35 11.11 -5.56
CA TYR A 111 -7.78 10.68 -4.30
C TYR A 111 -8.08 11.71 -3.22
N GLY A 112 -8.50 11.24 -2.06
CA GLY A 112 -8.71 12.06 -0.89
C GLY A 112 -7.94 11.51 0.31
N SER A 113 -7.43 12.38 1.17
CA SER A 113 -6.88 11.97 2.45
C SER A 113 -7.31 12.90 3.58
N ALA A 114 -7.40 12.33 4.78
CA ALA A 114 -7.66 13.04 6.01
C ALA A 114 -6.65 12.58 7.07
N SER A 115 -6.01 13.53 7.74
CA SER A 115 -5.14 13.29 8.88
C SER A 115 -5.59 14.14 10.05
N MET A 116 -5.78 13.54 11.21
CA MET A 116 -6.22 14.20 12.42
C MET A 116 -5.26 13.87 13.57
N ASN A 117 -4.82 14.89 14.28
CA ASN A 117 -4.03 14.75 15.49
C ASN A 117 -4.87 15.17 16.70
N LEU A 118 -5.21 14.21 17.56
CA LEU A 118 -6.03 14.43 18.73
C LEU A 118 -5.13 14.61 19.96
N PHE A 119 -5.00 15.87 20.40
CA PHE A 119 -4.30 16.24 21.64
C PHE A 119 -2.85 15.74 21.73
N ASP A 120 -2.18 15.58 20.59
CA ASP A 120 -0.87 14.94 20.47
C ASP A 120 -0.79 13.51 21.07
N LEU A 121 -1.94 12.90 21.34
CA LEU A 121 -2.04 11.55 21.87
C LEU A 121 -2.35 10.51 20.79
N VAL A 122 -3.28 10.80 19.89
CA VAL A 122 -3.68 9.88 18.84
C VAL A 122 -3.63 10.58 17.49
N LYS A 123 -2.91 9.99 16.55
CA LYS A 123 -2.89 10.41 15.16
C LYS A 123 -3.65 9.39 14.30
N PHE A 124 -4.71 9.85 13.68
CA PHE A 124 -5.49 9.09 12.71
C PHE A 124 -5.18 9.58 11.30
N ASN A 125 -4.96 8.66 10.38
CA ASN A 125 -4.80 8.95 8.96
C ASN A 125 -5.72 8.01 8.18
N ALA A 126 -6.47 8.56 7.23
CA ALA A 126 -7.25 7.79 6.28
C ALA A 126 -7.06 8.34 4.87
N SER A 127 -7.12 7.47 3.89
CA SER A 127 -7.10 7.86 2.48
C SER A 127 -8.00 6.94 1.65
N TYR A 128 -8.58 7.52 0.62
CA TYR A 128 -9.42 6.84 -0.34
C TYR A 128 -9.04 7.27 -1.75
N ALA A 129 -8.98 6.32 -2.65
CA ALA A 129 -8.80 6.55 -4.09
C ALA A 129 -9.88 5.83 -4.86
N SER A 130 -10.44 6.49 -5.88
CA SER A 130 -11.29 5.88 -6.90
C SER A 130 -10.67 6.19 -8.25
N MET A 131 -10.22 5.15 -8.95
CA MET A 131 -9.48 5.24 -10.19
C MET A 131 -10.20 4.44 -11.28
N THR A 132 -10.17 4.93 -12.50
CA THR A 132 -10.75 4.26 -13.66
C THR A 132 -9.68 4.07 -14.72
N ALA A 133 -9.57 2.84 -15.23
CA ALA A 133 -8.74 2.48 -16.37
C ALA A 133 -9.64 1.84 -17.43
N ASP A 134 -9.77 2.47 -18.60
CA ASP A 134 -10.71 2.08 -19.64
C ASP A 134 -12.15 1.98 -19.09
N THR A 135 -12.62 0.75 -18.86
CA THR A 135 -13.96 0.46 -18.31
C THR A 135 -13.90 -0.15 -16.91
N ILE A 136 -12.70 -0.30 -16.34
CA ILE A 136 -12.49 -0.92 -15.03
C ILE A 136 -12.33 0.18 -13.98
N GLU A 137 -13.22 0.19 -12.98
CA GLU A 137 -13.10 1.01 -11.79
C GLU A 137 -12.49 0.19 -10.67
N TYR A 138 -11.51 0.78 -9.97
CA TYR A 138 -10.89 0.18 -8.80
C TYR A 138 -10.70 1.22 -7.71
N ASN A 139 -10.98 0.82 -6.50
CA ASN A 139 -10.99 1.66 -5.33
C ASN A 139 -9.95 1.19 -4.32
N SER A 140 -9.42 2.13 -3.55
CA SER A 140 -8.46 1.82 -2.51
C SER A 140 -8.81 2.60 -1.25
N PHE A 141 -8.77 1.93 -0.10
CA PHE A 141 -8.93 2.55 1.20
C PHE A 141 -7.82 2.13 2.15
N ASN A 142 -7.22 3.12 2.81
CA ASN A 142 -6.19 2.90 3.81
C ASN A 142 -6.54 3.72 5.06
N ALA A 143 -6.44 3.10 6.22
CA ALA A 143 -6.61 3.76 7.50
C ALA A 143 -5.50 3.31 8.46
N VAL A 144 -4.93 4.27 9.19
CA VAL A 144 -3.87 4.02 10.18
C VAL A 144 -4.15 4.86 11.42
N ILE A 145 -4.07 4.21 12.58
CA ILE A 145 -4.12 4.85 13.89
C ILE A 145 -2.76 4.66 14.55
N ASN A 146 -2.16 5.75 15.01
CA ASN A 146 -0.94 5.73 15.80
C ASN A 146 -1.19 6.42 17.13
N VAL A 147 -0.76 5.79 18.23
CA VAL A 147 -0.79 6.39 19.55
C VAL A 147 0.60 6.95 19.85
N ASN A 148 0.64 8.21 20.29
CA ASN A 148 1.87 8.78 20.82
C ASN A 148 2.12 8.18 22.21
N THR A 149 3.17 7.39 22.32
CA THR A 149 3.49 6.62 23.52
C THR A 149 4.40 7.37 24.49
N ASP A 150 4.91 8.56 24.15
CA ASP A 150 5.90 9.30 24.93
C ASP A 150 5.46 9.57 26.38
N ASN A 151 4.15 9.76 26.59
CA ASN A 151 3.56 10.05 27.90
C ASN A 151 2.80 8.86 28.50
N ILE A 152 2.88 7.68 27.90
CA ILE A 152 2.20 6.47 28.37
C ILE A 152 3.24 5.52 28.97
N PRO A 153 3.30 5.38 30.32
CA PRO A 153 4.30 4.54 30.95
C PRO A 153 4.27 3.10 30.41
N LYS A 154 5.44 2.56 30.12
CA LYS A 154 5.62 1.18 29.64
C LYS A 154 5.07 0.86 28.24
N LEU A 155 4.45 1.81 27.56
CA LEU A 155 4.02 1.60 26.19
C LEU A 155 5.07 2.20 25.24
N SER A 156 5.73 1.37 24.44
CA SER A 156 6.79 1.83 23.52
C SER A 156 6.29 2.05 22.10
N VAL A 157 5.28 1.31 21.67
CA VAL A 157 4.61 1.48 20.39
C VAL A 157 3.16 1.03 20.49
N ALA A 158 2.24 1.74 19.81
CA ALA A 158 0.86 1.29 19.62
C ALA A 158 0.33 1.88 18.32
N ASN A 159 0.06 1.01 17.36
CA ASN A 159 -0.58 1.38 16.10
C ASN A 159 -1.46 0.25 15.57
N ALA A 160 -2.41 0.61 14.73
CA ALA A 160 -3.24 -0.32 13.99
C ALA A 160 -3.47 0.20 12.57
N PHE A 161 -3.66 -0.68 11.64
CA PHE A 161 -3.92 -0.33 10.25
C PHE A 161 -4.92 -1.26 9.58
N TYR A 162 -5.62 -0.72 8.61
CA TYR A 162 -6.46 -1.43 7.65
C TYR A 162 -6.14 -0.91 6.25
N ARG A 163 -6.03 -1.81 5.28
CA ARG A 163 -5.79 -1.49 3.87
C ARG A 163 -6.52 -2.45 2.97
N ARG A 164 -7.13 -1.91 1.95
CA ARG A 164 -7.71 -2.66 0.86
C ARG A 164 -7.52 -1.86 -0.42
N ASN A 165 -6.61 -2.31 -1.27
CA ASN A 165 -6.19 -1.57 -2.44
C ASN A 165 -6.65 -2.28 -3.72
N ASN A 166 -6.98 -1.49 -4.75
CA ASN A 166 -7.38 -1.98 -6.07
C ASN A 166 -8.53 -2.99 -6.00
N ASP A 167 -9.54 -2.63 -5.25
CA ASP A 167 -10.73 -3.45 -5.02
C ASP A 167 -11.97 -2.78 -5.60
N LYS A 168 -13.01 -3.57 -5.83
CA LYS A 168 -14.29 -3.04 -6.29
C LYS A 168 -15.00 -2.27 -5.18
N ASP A 169 -14.99 -2.80 -3.96
CA ASP A 169 -15.55 -2.17 -2.77
C ASP A 169 -14.62 -2.35 -1.56
N PRO A 170 -13.78 -1.35 -1.23
CA PRO A 170 -12.85 -1.47 -0.11
C PRO A 170 -13.51 -1.36 1.27
N PHE A 171 -14.81 -1.08 1.33
CA PHE A 171 -15.59 -0.97 2.57
C PHE A 171 -16.47 -2.18 2.86
N ASP A 172 -16.45 -3.19 2.00
CA ASP A 172 -17.11 -4.47 2.29
C ASP A 172 -16.28 -5.29 3.28
N PHE A 173 -16.45 -4.99 4.56
CA PHE A 173 -15.71 -5.63 5.65
C PHE A 173 -16.15 -7.08 5.91
N ASP A 174 -17.33 -7.45 5.46
CA ASP A 174 -17.88 -8.80 5.64
C ASP A 174 -17.31 -9.78 4.61
N ASN A 175 -16.90 -9.27 3.43
CA ASN A 175 -16.33 -10.06 2.36
C ASN A 175 -14.92 -9.52 2.00
N PRO A 176 -13.89 -9.85 2.77
CA PRO A 176 -12.52 -9.45 2.47
C PRO A 176 -12.04 -10.04 1.14
N SER A 177 -11.12 -9.37 0.47
CA SER A 177 -10.47 -9.83 -0.76
C SER A 177 -8.98 -10.11 -0.51
N GLU A 178 -8.29 -10.68 -1.50
CA GLU A 178 -6.83 -10.87 -1.47
C GLU A 178 -6.05 -9.54 -1.28
N ASN A 179 -6.71 -8.42 -1.61
CA ASN A 179 -6.15 -7.08 -1.47
C ASN A 179 -6.34 -6.48 -0.07
N THR A 180 -6.96 -7.24 0.84
CA THR A 180 -7.22 -6.81 2.22
C THR A 180 -6.05 -7.21 3.12
N ILE A 181 -5.54 -6.23 3.86
CA ILE A 181 -4.58 -6.46 4.94
C ILE A 181 -4.92 -5.58 6.13
N MET A 182 -4.91 -6.14 7.32
CA MET A 182 -5.09 -5.42 8.57
C MET A 182 -4.14 -5.94 9.64
N GLY A 183 -3.85 -5.09 10.62
CA GLY A 183 -2.97 -5.50 11.69
C GLY A 183 -2.75 -4.43 12.75
N TYR A 184 -1.98 -4.81 13.76
CA TYR A 184 -1.58 -3.88 14.82
C TYR A 184 -0.19 -4.23 15.38
N ARG A 185 0.46 -3.23 15.98
CA ARG A 185 1.68 -3.39 16.76
C ARG A 185 1.48 -2.78 18.14
N VAL A 186 1.89 -3.52 19.16
CA VAL A 186 1.91 -3.06 20.55
C VAL A 186 3.26 -3.42 21.16
N GLY A 187 3.92 -2.45 21.73
CA GLY A 187 5.21 -2.63 22.39
C GLY A 187 5.15 -2.31 23.88
N TYR A 188 5.75 -3.16 24.69
CA TYR A 188 5.92 -2.97 26.12
C TYR A 188 7.38 -2.73 26.47
N GLU A 189 7.67 -1.60 27.11
CA GLU A 189 9.02 -1.28 27.59
C GLU A 189 9.33 -2.10 28.87
N MET A 190 10.20 -3.09 28.72
CA MET A 190 10.66 -3.93 29.83
C MET A 190 11.68 -3.22 30.69
N SER A 191 12.62 -2.51 30.04
CA SER A 191 13.63 -1.68 30.69
C SER A 191 14.04 -0.55 29.76
N LYS A 192 14.80 0.43 30.25
CA LYS A 192 15.24 1.57 29.44
C LYS A 192 15.99 1.10 28.19
N GLY A 193 15.38 1.36 27.02
CA GLY A 193 15.95 1.00 25.72
C GLY A 193 15.71 -0.45 25.29
N VAL A 194 14.92 -1.24 26.04
CA VAL A 194 14.54 -2.61 25.69
C VAL A 194 13.02 -2.73 25.70
N SER A 195 12.43 -3.06 24.58
CA SER A 195 10.98 -3.22 24.42
C SER A 195 10.65 -4.59 23.85
N LEU A 196 9.57 -5.19 24.33
CA LEU A 196 8.95 -6.35 23.71
C LEU A 196 7.83 -5.85 22.79
N ILE A 197 7.96 -6.12 21.51
CA ILE A 197 7.00 -5.67 20.49
C ILE A 197 6.24 -6.89 19.97
N TRP A 198 4.93 -6.80 20.03
CA TRP A 198 3.99 -7.75 19.47
C TRP A 198 3.38 -7.16 18.21
N GLU A 199 3.54 -7.84 17.09
CA GLU A 199 2.95 -7.49 15.80
C GLU A 199 2.00 -8.59 15.33
N TYR A 200 0.81 -8.21 14.92
CA TYR A 200 -0.18 -9.07 14.32
C TYR A 200 -0.57 -8.52 12.96
N SER A 201 -0.64 -9.40 11.97
CA SER A 201 -1.14 -9.09 10.63
C SER A 201 -2.08 -10.19 10.16
N GLU A 202 -3.15 -9.79 9.51
CA GLU A 202 -4.11 -10.69 8.85
C GLU A 202 -4.29 -10.24 7.40
N PHE A 203 -4.17 -11.17 6.48
CA PHE A 203 -4.38 -10.97 5.06
C PHE A 203 -5.02 -12.23 4.47
N TYR A 204 -5.53 -12.15 3.24
CA TYR A 204 -6.33 -13.22 2.66
C TYR A 204 -5.64 -13.78 1.43
N ARG A 205 -5.71 -15.10 1.24
CA ARG A 205 -5.16 -15.80 0.08
C ARG A 205 -6.15 -16.82 -0.44
N ASP A 206 -6.16 -17.00 -1.76
CA ASP A 206 -6.84 -18.12 -2.39
C ASP A 206 -6.17 -19.44 -1.98
N ASN A 207 -6.97 -20.41 -1.51
CA ASN A 207 -6.51 -21.74 -1.14
C ASN A 207 -6.33 -22.67 -2.36
N GLY A 208 -6.48 -22.17 -3.59
CA GLY A 208 -6.39 -22.93 -4.84
C GLY A 208 -7.72 -23.52 -5.31
N SER A 209 -8.79 -23.34 -4.54
CA SER A 209 -10.17 -23.74 -4.92
C SER A 209 -11.07 -22.54 -5.26
N GLY A 210 -10.53 -21.31 -5.22
CA GLY A 210 -11.27 -20.06 -5.40
C GLY A 210 -11.91 -19.56 -4.09
N GLU A 211 -11.60 -20.17 -2.95
CA GLU A 211 -12.03 -19.68 -1.64
C GLU A 211 -10.89 -18.94 -0.96
N LEU A 212 -11.22 -17.79 -0.36
CA LEU A 212 -10.25 -17.00 0.38
C LEU A 212 -10.13 -17.46 1.81
N GLU A 213 -8.91 -17.75 2.23
CA GLU A 213 -8.60 -18.11 3.61
C GLU A 213 -7.80 -17.00 4.30
N PRO A 214 -8.13 -16.69 5.57
CA PRO A 214 -7.34 -15.73 6.35
C PRO A 214 -5.99 -16.33 6.73
N VAL A 215 -4.92 -15.64 6.38
CA VAL A 215 -3.56 -15.94 6.85
C VAL A 215 -3.23 -15.00 7.99
N LYS A 216 -3.01 -15.56 9.17
CA LYS A 216 -2.67 -14.81 10.39
C LYS A 216 -1.20 -14.97 10.70
N GLN A 217 -0.52 -13.86 10.81
CA GLN A 217 0.90 -13.81 11.14
C GLN A 217 1.09 -13.07 12.45
N THR A 218 1.83 -13.68 13.36
CA THR A 218 2.23 -13.06 14.61
C THR A 218 3.75 -13.03 14.68
N LYS A 219 4.31 -11.88 15.02
CA LYS A 219 5.74 -11.68 15.20
C LYS A 219 5.99 -11.05 16.57
N VAL A 220 7.02 -11.52 17.25
CA VAL A 220 7.49 -10.96 18.52
C VAL A 220 8.94 -10.55 18.35
N GLU A 221 9.24 -9.31 18.68
CA GLU A 221 10.58 -8.71 18.59
C GLU A 221 11.01 -8.14 19.93
N THR A 222 12.32 -8.10 20.18
CA THR A 222 12.92 -7.49 21.36
C THR A 222 13.98 -6.47 20.98
#